data_5738ae4c202859aa89c0187e91988d3c
#
_entry.id   5738ae4c202859aa89c0187e91988d3c
#
_cell.length_a   1.000
_cell.length_b   1.000
_cell.length_c   1.000
_cell.angle_alpha   90.00
_cell.angle_beta   90.00
_cell.angle_gamma   90.00
#
_symmetry.space_group_name_H-M   'P 1'
#
loop_
_entity.id
_entity.type
_entity.pdbx_description
1 polymer ?
#
loop_
_entity_poly.entity_id
_entity_poly.type
_entity_poly.pdbx_seq_one_letter_code
_entity_poly.pdbx_strand_id
1 'polypeptide(L)'
;MLHLTLVRHGQANSDARDESSYDQLSVLGHQQARWLGAHFTAANVDFDQIYCGTLRRHIETARGIVPNLKSELIQDPRLNELEYFTLA
;
A
#
# COMPACT_ATOMS: atom_id res chain seq x y z
N MET A 1 -11.67 15.31 16.05
CA MET A 1 -11.45 13.88 16.43
C MET A 1 -10.47 13.26 15.47
N LEU A 2 -9.51 12.48 15.98
CA LEU A 2 -8.56 11.76 15.15
C LEU A 2 -9.18 10.46 14.64
N HIS A 3 -9.17 10.27 13.33
CA HIS A 3 -9.58 9.03 12.71
C HIS A 3 -8.36 8.37 12.06
N LEU A 4 -8.11 7.10 12.39
CA LEU A 4 -7.01 6.33 11.83
C LEU A 4 -7.59 5.18 11.01
N THR A 5 -7.20 5.13 9.73
CA THR A 5 -7.54 4.03 8.83
C THR A 5 -6.28 3.21 8.55
N LEU A 6 -6.33 1.92 8.82
CA LEU A 6 -5.24 1.00 8.55
C LEU A 6 -5.58 0.17 7.32
N VAL A 7 -4.64 0.09 6.38
CA VAL A 7 -4.80 -0.65 5.13
C VAL A 7 -3.63 -1.61 4.97
N ARG A 8 -3.95 -2.87 4.69
CA ARG A 8 -2.95 -3.86 4.31
C ARG A 8 -2.56 -3.66 2.85
N HIS A 9 -1.29 -3.89 2.50
CA HIS A 9 -0.86 -3.82 1.10
C HIS A 9 -1.64 -4.83 0.23
N GLY A 10 -1.78 -4.53 -1.07
CA GLY A 10 -2.37 -5.43 -2.04
C GLY A 10 -1.55 -6.70 -2.22
N GLN A 11 -2.08 -7.66 -2.97
CA GLN A 11 -1.39 -8.92 -3.20
C GLN A 11 -0.01 -8.67 -3.83
N ALA A 12 1.02 -9.20 -3.18
CA ALA A 12 2.37 -9.16 -3.71
C ALA A 12 2.57 -10.21 -4.80
N ASN A 13 3.72 -10.15 -5.49
CA ASN A 13 4.05 -11.07 -6.55
C ASN A 13 4.14 -12.52 -6.04
N SER A 14 3.16 -13.35 -6.38
CA SER A 14 3.04 -14.72 -5.89
C SER A 14 4.04 -15.68 -6.55
N ASP A 15 4.65 -15.28 -7.66
CA ASP A 15 5.66 -16.08 -8.37
C ASP A 15 7.09 -15.77 -7.93
N ALA A 16 7.22 -14.94 -6.90
CA ALA A 16 8.52 -14.50 -6.41
C ALA A 16 9.30 -15.63 -5.76
N ARG A 17 10.62 -15.58 -5.90
CA ARG A 17 11.56 -16.55 -5.31
C ARG A 17 12.47 -15.92 -4.26
N ASP A 18 12.47 -14.61 -4.14
CA ASP A 18 13.26 -13.87 -3.15
C ASP A 18 12.51 -12.60 -2.74
N GLU A 19 13.05 -11.89 -1.74
CA GLU A 19 12.41 -10.67 -1.22
C GLU A 19 12.33 -9.58 -2.30
N SER A 20 13.37 -9.42 -3.10
CA SER A 20 13.41 -8.39 -4.14
C SER A 20 12.30 -8.57 -5.18
N SER A 21 12.09 -9.80 -5.66
CA SER A 21 11.04 -10.08 -6.62
C SER A 21 9.65 -10.16 -5.97
N TYR A 22 9.59 -10.48 -4.68
CA TYR A 22 8.34 -10.45 -3.90
C TYR A 22 7.88 -9.01 -3.62
N ASP A 23 8.80 -8.08 -3.42
CA ASP A 23 8.49 -6.71 -3.02
C ASP A 23 7.96 -5.87 -4.18
N GLN A 24 6.86 -6.33 -4.75
CA GLN A 24 6.07 -5.59 -5.73
C GLN A 24 4.66 -6.16 -5.75
N LEU A 25 3.68 -5.35 -6.14
CA LEU A 25 2.32 -5.84 -6.27
C LEU A 25 2.18 -6.69 -7.54
N SER A 26 1.36 -7.73 -7.43
CA SER A 26 0.87 -8.46 -8.59
C SER A 26 -0.14 -7.60 -9.36
N VAL A 27 -0.56 -8.06 -10.56
CA VAL A 27 -1.62 -7.40 -11.30
C VAL A 27 -2.89 -7.28 -10.45
N LEU A 28 -3.23 -8.34 -9.73
CA LEU A 28 -4.38 -8.31 -8.81
C LEU A 28 -4.16 -7.35 -7.66
N GLY A 29 -2.95 -7.28 -7.11
CA GLY A 29 -2.63 -6.34 -6.03
C GLY A 29 -2.82 -4.88 -6.44
N HIS A 30 -2.38 -4.51 -7.64
CA HIS A 30 -2.63 -3.18 -8.20
C HIS A 30 -4.12 -2.93 -8.36
N GLN A 31 -4.89 -3.92 -8.84
CA GLN A 31 -6.33 -3.80 -8.99
C GLN A 31 -7.02 -3.62 -7.64
N GLN A 32 -6.59 -4.37 -6.62
CA GLN A 32 -7.13 -4.25 -5.27
C GLN A 32 -6.94 -2.83 -4.72
N ALA A 33 -5.77 -2.23 -4.95
CA ALA A 33 -5.50 -0.85 -4.51
C ALA A 33 -6.42 0.14 -5.23
N ARG A 34 -6.63 -0.03 -6.54
CA ARG A 34 -7.54 0.83 -7.31
C ARG A 34 -8.98 0.69 -6.84
N TRP A 35 -9.44 -0.53 -6.56
CA TRP A 35 -10.80 -0.78 -6.05
C TRP A 35 -11.02 -0.09 -4.70
N LEU A 36 -10.04 -0.17 -3.80
CA LEU A 36 -10.15 0.49 -2.50
C LEU A 36 -10.17 2.01 -2.65
N GLY A 37 -9.33 2.56 -3.53
CA GLY A 37 -9.34 3.99 -3.83
C GLY A 37 -10.67 4.46 -4.38
N ALA A 38 -11.27 3.70 -5.31
CA ALA A 38 -12.59 3.99 -5.85
C ALA A 38 -13.67 3.94 -4.77
N HIS A 39 -13.56 2.98 -3.84
CA HIS A 39 -14.49 2.88 -2.71
C HIS A 39 -14.41 4.12 -1.81
N PHE A 40 -13.21 4.56 -1.46
CA PHE A 40 -13.04 5.76 -0.66
C PHE A 40 -13.60 7.00 -1.35
N THR A 41 -13.36 7.14 -2.65
CA THR A 41 -13.89 8.25 -3.44
C THR A 41 -15.42 8.24 -3.44
N ALA A 42 -16.02 7.08 -3.68
CA ALA A 42 -17.49 6.95 -3.70
C ALA A 42 -18.12 7.23 -2.34
N ALA A 43 -17.40 6.92 -1.25
CA ALA A 43 -17.85 7.15 0.11
C ALA A 43 -17.52 8.56 0.62
N ASN A 44 -16.93 9.41 -0.21
CA ASN A 44 -16.46 10.75 0.17
C ASN A 44 -15.49 10.74 1.34
N VAL A 45 -14.67 9.69 1.43
CA VAL A 45 -13.60 9.60 2.43
C VAL A 45 -12.35 10.26 1.86
N ASP A 46 -11.81 11.20 2.62
CA ASP A 46 -10.57 11.90 2.29
C ASP A 46 -9.61 11.80 3.47
N PHE A 47 -8.33 11.97 3.21
CA PHE A 47 -7.30 11.83 4.22
C PHE A 47 -6.42 13.08 4.27
N ASP A 48 -6.20 13.60 5.48
CA ASP A 48 -5.33 14.75 5.70
C ASP A 48 -3.86 14.38 5.56
N GLN A 49 -3.50 13.19 6.02
CA GLN A 49 -2.14 12.67 5.95
C GLN A 49 -2.17 11.18 5.62
N ILE A 50 -1.21 10.77 4.80
CA ILE A 50 -1.09 9.38 4.35
C ILE A 50 0.33 8.91 4.61
N TYR A 51 0.44 7.82 5.35
CA TYR A 51 1.71 7.21 5.72
C TYR A 51 1.79 5.81 5.14
N CYS A 52 2.98 5.39 4.73
CA CYS A 52 3.24 4.01 4.34
C CYS A 52 4.65 3.60 4.74
N GLY A 53 4.93 2.30 4.69
CA GLY A 53 6.29 1.80 4.83
C GLY A 53 7.16 2.17 3.62
N THR A 54 8.45 1.84 3.70
CA THR A 54 9.40 2.12 2.61
C THR A 54 9.53 0.98 1.62
N LEU A 55 8.89 -0.17 1.86
CA LEU A 55 8.87 -1.29 0.94
C LEU A 55 8.07 -0.94 -0.32
N ARG A 56 8.52 -1.44 -1.47
CA ARG A 56 7.89 -1.14 -2.74
C ARG A 56 6.41 -1.52 -2.76
N ARG A 57 6.05 -2.69 -2.21
CA ARG A 57 4.65 -3.13 -2.15
C ARG A 57 3.76 -2.20 -1.34
N HIS A 58 4.31 -1.53 -0.31
CA HIS A 58 3.57 -0.52 0.47
C HIS A 58 3.36 0.76 -0.33
N ILE A 59 4.41 1.24 -1.00
CA ILE A 59 4.36 2.45 -1.81
C ILE A 59 3.41 2.28 -2.98
N GLU A 60 3.49 1.16 -3.69
CA GLU A 60 2.62 0.86 -4.82
C GLU A 60 1.16 0.80 -4.39
N THR A 61 0.88 0.19 -3.23
CA THR A 61 -0.49 0.13 -2.69
C THR A 61 -1.02 1.53 -2.41
N ALA A 62 -0.25 2.35 -1.70
CA ALA A 62 -0.67 3.71 -1.36
C ALA A 62 -0.94 4.54 -2.61
N ARG A 63 -0.08 4.46 -3.60
CA ARG A 63 -0.24 5.22 -4.86
C ARG A 63 -1.41 4.72 -5.70
N GLY A 64 -1.74 3.42 -5.60
CA GLY A 64 -2.92 2.87 -6.27
C GLY A 64 -4.22 3.32 -5.63
N ILE A 65 -4.23 3.46 -4.31
CA ILE A 65 -5.41 3.93 -3.56
C ILE A 65 -5.66 5.42 -3.81
N VAL A 66 -4.61 6.24 -3.79
CA VAL A 66 -4.70 7.70 -3.92
C VAL A 66 -3.79 8.22 -5.05
N PRO A 67 -4.16 7.94 -6.31
CA PRO A 67 -3.32 8.31 -7.45
C PRO A 67 -3.15 9.82 -7.61
N ASN A 68 -4.09 10.61 -7.11
CA ASN A 68 -4.07 12.07 -7.19
C ASN A 68 -3.85 12.68 -5.80
N LEU A 69 -2.73 12.34 -5.17
CA LEU A 69 -2.39 12.85 -3.85
C LEU A 69 -2.30 14.37 -3.86
N LYS A 70 -3.14 15.02 -3.05
CA LYS A 70 -3.02 16.43 -2.74
C LYS A 70 -2.00 16.67 -1.65
N SER A 71 -1.79 15.66 -0.79
CA SER A 71 -0.83 15.67 0.29
C SER A 71 0.36 14.79 -0.07
N GLU A 72 1.50 15.09 0.51
CA GLU A 72 2.69 14.26 0.34
C GLU A 72 2.50 12.90 1.02
N LEU A 73 2.92 11.83 0.33
CA LEU A 73 2.97 10.51 0.90
C LEU A 73 4.19 10.41 1.83
N ILE A 74 3.95 10.16 3.10
CA ILE A 74 5.02 10.10 4.09
C ILE A 74 5.45 8.64 4.25
N GLN A 75 6.72 8.37 3.94
CA GLN A 75 7.30 7.04 4.06
C GLN A 75 8.05 6.92 5.38
N ASP A 76 7.77 5.85 6.13
CA ASP A 76 8.40 5.61 7.43
C ASP A 76 8.73 4.13 7.57
N PRO A 77 10.02 3.76 7.72
CA PRO A 77 10.41 2.36 7.81
C PRO A 77 9.85 1.64 9.05
N ARG A 78 9.40 2.36 10.05
CA ARG A 78 8.74 1.76 11.22
C ARG A 78 7.41 1.10 10.87
N LEU A 79 6.84 1.43 9.70
CA LEU A 79 5.61 0.84 9.20
C LEU A 79 5.86 -0.40 8.34
N ASN A 80 7.12 -0.76 8.10
CA ASN A 80 7.45 -1.94 7.33
C ASN A 80 7.09 -3.21 8.11
N GLU A 81 6.56 -4.18 7.39
CA GLU A 81 6.39 -5.52 7.92
C GLU A 81 7.70 -6.30 7.82
N LEU A 82 7.76 -7.46 8.46
CA LEU A 82 8.92 -8.34 8.36
C LEU A 82 9.04 -8.91 6.94
N GLU A 83 10.27 -9.14 6.51
CA GLU A 83 10.54 -9.72 5.19
C GLU A 83 10.04 -11.17 5.14
N TYR A 84 9.21 -11.48 4.14
CA TYR A 84 8.61 -12.79 3.98
C TYR A 84 9.67 -13.91 3.88
N PHE A 85 10.65 -13.69 3.02
CA PHE A 85 11.68 -14.72 2.75
C PHE A 85 12.71 -14.83 3.87
N THR A 86 12.81 -13.84 4.74
CA THR A 86 13.66 -13.92 5.93
C THR A 86 13.06 -14.84 6.99
N LEU A 87 11.72 -14.88 7.07
CA LEU A 87 11.00 -15.69 8.05
C LEU A 87 10.67 -17.09 7.54
N ALA A 88 10.57 -17.26 6.25
CA ALA A 88 10.28 -18.54 5.63
C ALA A 88 11.58 -19.41 5.51
#